data_d972d097c8b18c251fb5c188ab9ec4ee
#
_entry.id   d972d097c8b18c251fb5c188ab9ec4ee
#
_cell.length_a   1.000
_cell.length_b   1.000
_cell.length_c   1.000
_cell.angle_alpha   90.00
_cell.angle_beta   90.00
_cell.angle_gamma   90.00
#
_symmetry.space_group_name_H-M   'P 1'
#
loop_
_entity.id
_entity.type
_entity.pdbx_description
1 polymer ?
#
loop_
_entity_poly.entity_id
_entity_poly.type
_entity_poly.pdbx_seq_one_letter_code
_entity_poly.pdbx_strand_id
1 'polypeptide(L)'
;MESRVYYGEYSLKHWVNLLLKRNIVLPDYQRSFVWDEKDIKRLIKSLAEGQFVQPITIANYNCEEREQNLLLDGQQRLTSILLSYIGYIPDKDKFSSVDELASSDDSDEGDEHTTKIIGWTFEEMLEDNVSNNNIDAIKNRITITGKYKELKISSITNNEDFFEKTFLGFSYIIPARTDKNETQKFFSTLFRNMNYLGLKLSPLESRRSLYYLNAELEKYFDGQTSEGKDVLCEIKMYEKMQLRKIDIVRYM
;
A
#
# COMPACT_ATOMS: atom_id res chain seq x y z
N MET A 1 -0.52 28.95 -9.56
CA MET A 1 0.06 28.70 -8.23
C MET A 1 1.29 27.83 -8.39
N GLU A 2 2.29 27.99 -7.53
CA GLU A 2 3.45 27.09 -7.50
C GLU A 2 3.16 25.88 -6.63
N SER A 3 3.72 24.70 -6.96
CA SER A 3 3.65 23.53 -6.10
C SER A 3 4.31 23.82 -4.74
N ARG A 4 3.69 23.37 -3.66
CA ARG A 4 4.20 23.61 -2.30
C ARG A 4 4.31 22.31 -1.53
N VAL A 5 5.29 22.24 -0.66
CA VAL A 5 5.47 21.11 0.26
C VAL A 5 5.46 21.65 1.69
N TYR A 6 4.63 21.07 2.53
CA TYR A 6 4.56 21.37 3.95
C TYR A 6 5.07 20.17 4.74
N TYR A 7 5.69 20.44 5.87
CA TYR A 7 6.19 19.41 6.78
C TYR A 7 5.55 19.59 8.14
N GLY A 8 5.29 18.48 8.80
CA GLY A 8 4.71 18.48 10.12
C GLY A 8 4.74 17.09 10.74
N GLU A 9 4.04 16.95 11.87
CA GLU A 9 3.89 15.67 12.54
C GLU A 9 2.46 15.54 13.08
N TYR A 10 1.95 14.31 13.09
CA TYR A 10 0.68 13.95 13.74
C TYR A 10 0.92 12.85 14.76
N SER A 11 0.10 12.81 15.81
CA SER A 11 0.08 11.66 16.69
C SER A 11 -0.37 10.40 15.92
N LEU A 12 0.08 9.23 16.36
CA LEU A 12 -0.32 7.97 15.73
C LEU A 12 -1.84 7.80 15.77
N LYS A 13 -2.50 8.25 16.83
CA LYS A 13 -3.96 8.28 16.95
C LYS A 13 -4.61 9.13 15.87
N HIS A 14 -4.03 10.29 15.57
CA HIS A 14 -4.53 11.16 14.50
C HIS A 14 -4.42 10.49 13.13
N TRP A 15 -3.29 9.81 12.84
CA TRP A 15 -3.12 9.03 11.62
C TRP A 15 -4.18 7.94 11.48
N VAL A 16 -4.44 7.18 12.55
CA VAL A 16 -5.51 6.17 12.56
C VAL A 16 -6.86 6.81 12.25
N ASN A 17 -7.18 7.95 12.87
CA ASN A 17 -8.44 8.65 12.62
C ASN A 17 -8.58 9.12 11.16
N LEU A 18 -7.49 9.58 10.53
CA LEU A 18 -7.51 9.97 9.11
C LEU A 18 -7.81 8.77 8.19
N LEU A 19 -7.24 7.59 8.49
CA LEU A 19 -7.54 6.36 7.77
C LEU A 19 -8.99 5.93 7.94
N LEU A 20 -9.48 5.87 9.18
CA LEU A 20 -10.87 5.48 9.49
C LEU A 20 -11.91 6.41 8.84
N LYS A 21 -11.60 7.69 8.74
CA LYS A 21 -12.44 8.69 8.06
C LYS A 21 -12.30 8.70 6.55
N ARG A 22 -11.46 7.81 5.98
CA ARG A 22 -11.14 7.78 4.54
C ARG A 22 -10.63 9.13 4.00
N ASN A 23 -9.98 9.91 4.85
CA ASN A 23 -9.32 11.16 4.44
C ASN A 23 -7.96 10.90 3.77
N ILE A 24 -7.43 9.69 3.95
CA ILE A 24 -6.25 9.17 3.26
C ILE A 24 -6.70 7.98 2.44
N VAL A 25 -6.40 8.00 1.15
CA VAL A 25 -6.73 6.96 0.18
C VAL A 25 -5.47 6.48 -0.52
N LEU A 26 -5.49 5.22 -0.95
CA LEU A 26 -4.42 4.66 -1.75
C LEU A 26 -4.67 4.96 -3.22
N PRO A 27 -3.66 5.40 -3.99
CA PRO A 27 -3.73 5.35 -5.43
C PRO A 27 -3.84 3.91 -5.93
N ASP A 28 -4.54 3.68 -7.03
CA ASP A 28 -4.79 2.34 -7.60
C ASP A 28 -3.49 1.58 -7.99
N TYR A 29 -2.41 2.31 -8.22
CA TYR A 29 -1.09 1.75 -8.52
C TYR A 29 -0.26 1.37 -7.28
N GLN A 30 -0.77 1.57 -6.08
CA GLN A 30 -0.06 1.18 -4.85
C GLN A 30 -0.06 -0.34 -4.68
N ARG A 31 1.08 -0.85 -4.22
CA ARG A 31 1.23 -2.29 -3.95
C ARG A 31 0.41 -2.74 -2.75
N SER A 32 0.15 -4.03 -2.69
CA SER A 32 -0.48 -4.68 -1.54
C SER A 32 0.36 -4.53 -0.26
N PHE A 33 -0.24 -4.82 0.87
CA PHE A 33 0.48 -4.89 2.14
C PHE A 33 1.35 -6.15 2.19
N VAL A 34 2.67 -5.97 2.26
CA VAL A 34 3.64 -7.07 2.18
C VAL A 34 4.32 -7.38 3.51
N TRP A 35 4.35 -6.44 4.45
CA TRP A 35 5.01 -6.61 5.74
C TRP A 35 4.41 -7.77 6.54
N ASP A 36 5.25 -8.39 7.35
CA ASP A 36 4.85 -9.43 8.29
C ASP A 36 4.75 -8.89 9.74
N GLU A 37 4.39 -9.77 10.65
CA GLU A 37 4.27 -9.43 12.07
C GLU A 37 5.59 -8.91 12.68
N LYS A 38 6.74 -9.41 12.19
CA LYS A 38 8.06 -8.97 12.69
C LYS A 38 8.36 -7.54 12.26
N ASP A 39 8.02 -7.18 11.02
CA ASP A 39 8.21 -5.83 10.50
C ASP A 39 7.33 -4.84 11.25
N ILE A 40 6.06 -5.19 11.49
CA ILE A 40 5.15 -4.37 12.29
C ILE A 40 5.72 -4.15 13.69
N LYS A 41 6.14 -5.22 14.37
CA LYS A 41 6.71 -5.13 15.72
C LYS A 41 7.98 -4.28 15.75
N ARG A 42 8.82 -4.39 14.71
CA ARG A 42 10.03 -3.57 14.57
C ARG A 42 9.70 -2.09 14.44
N LEU A 43 8.73 -1.73 13.59
CA LEU A 43 8.27 -0.35 13.44
C LEU A 43 7.75 0.21 14.77
N ILE A 44 6.84 -0.51 15.42
CA ILE A 44 6.24 -0.04 16.68
C ILE A 44 7.28 0.08 17.79
N LYS A 45 8.25 -0.84 17.85
CA LYS A 45 9.39 -0.74 18.77
C LYS A 45 10.22 0.52 18.50
N SER A 46 10.56 0.79 17.24
CA SER A 46 11.31 2.00 16.87
C SER A 46 10.56 3.28 17.27
N LEU A 47 9.25 3.33 17.07
CA LEU A 47 8.42 4.45 17.50
C LEU A 47 8.38 4.59 19.03
N ALA A 48 8.26 3.48 19.76
CA ALA A 48 8.24 3.48 21.22
C ALA A 48 9.57 3.90 21.85
N GLU A 49 10.68 3.60 21.18
CA GLU A 49 12.03 3.99 21.59
C GLU A 49 12.43 5.40 21.11
N GLY A 50 11.55 6.12 20.44
CA GLY A 50 11.83 7.46 19.88
C GLY A 50 12.89 7.45 18.79
N GLN A 51 13.08 6.31 18.11
CA GLN A 51 14.00 6.22 16.98
C GLN A 51 13.43 6.94 15.76
N PHE A 52 14.32 7.39 14.87
CA PHE A 52 13.90 8.00 13.61
C PHE A 52 13.12 7.00 12.75
N VAL A 53 11.91 7.38 12.38
CA VAL A 53 11.09 6.70 11.40
C VAL A 53 10.83 7.65 10.24
N GLN A 54 11.02 7.16 9.02
CA GLN A 54 10.85 7.98 7.82
C GLN A 54 9.43 8.57 7.76
N PRO A 55 9.28 9.88 7.46
CA PRO A 55 7.98 10.54 7.37
C PRO A 55 7.07 9.92 6.31
N ILE A 56 5.76 10.09 6.49
CA ILE A 56 4.75 9.73 5.51
C ILE A 56 4.66 10.84 4.46
N THR A 57 4.51 10.47 3.19
CA THR A 57 4.25 11.46 2.13
C THR A 57 2.83 11.36 1.64
N ILE A 58 2.09 12.43 1.79
CA ILE A 58 0.72 12.58 1.31
C ILE A 58 0.61 13.78 0.38
N ALA A 59 -0.38 13.75 -0.50
CA ALA A 59 -0.62 14.85 -1.42
C ALA A 59 -2.11 15.20 -1.50
N ASN A 60 -2.42 16.48 -1.63
CA ASN A 60 -3.79 16.94 -1.86
C ASN A 60 -4.26 16.48 -3.24
N TYR A 61 -5.40 15.82 -3.25
CA TYR A 61 -6.05 15.33 -4.46
C TYR A 61 -7.53 15.71 -4.44
N ASN A 62 -7.92 16.57 -5.35
CA ASN A 62 -9.31 16.95 -5.52
C ASN A 62 -9.98 16.04 -6.54
N CYS A 63 -10.80 15.11 -6.07
CA CYS A 63 -11.66 14.30 -6.91
C CYS A 63 -13.10 14.81 -6.77
N GLU A 64 -13.61 15.41 -7.83
CA GLU A 64 -14.94 15.92 -8.17
C GLU A 64 -15.92 16.38 -7.06
N GLU A 65 -15.88 15.82 -5.84
CA GLU A 65 -16.77 16.21 -4.74
C GLU A 65 -16.12 16.15 -3.33
N ARG A 66 -14.89 15.64 -3.21
CA ARG A 66 -14.22 15.51 -1.91
C ARG A 66 -12.73 15.85 -2.01
N GLU A 67 -12.27 16.64 -1.07
CA GLU A 67 -10.83 16.76 -0.84
C GLU A 67 -10.34 15.47 -0.18
N GLN A 68 -9.46 14.76 -0.84
CA GLN A 68 -8.81 13.56 -0.34
C GLN A 68 -7.30 13.75 -0.33
N ASN A 69 -6.63 12.99 0.48
CA ASN A 69 -5.18 12.95 0.51
C ASN A 69 -4.70 11.62 -0.05
N LEU A 70 -3.99 11.66 -1.18
CA LEU A 70 -3.34 10.47 -1.71
C LEU A 70 -2.12 10.13 -0.87
N LEU A 71 -2.01 8.88 -0.45
CA LEU A 71 -0.82 8.35 0.19
C LEU A 71 0.20 7.99 -0.88
N LEU A 72 1.29 8.75 -0.98
CA LEU A 72 2.35 8.54 -1.98
C LEU A 72 3.48 7.65 -1.47
N ASP A 73 3.85 7.78 -0.19
CA ASP A 73 4.82 6.92 0.48
C ASP A 73 4.42 6.68 1.93
N GLY A 74 4.80 5.51 2.44
CA GLY A 74 4.56 5.10 3.82
C GLY A 74 3.33 4.23 4.02
N GLN A 75 2.76 3.64 2.96
CA GLN A 75 1.63 2.72 3.06
C GLN A 75 1.89 1.59 4.06
N GLN A 76 3.02 0.90 3.97
CA GLN A 76 3.34 -0.19 4.90
C GLN A 76 3.38 0.30 6.35
N ARG A 77 3.93 1.49 6.58
CA ARG A 77 4.01 2.13 7.91
C ARG A 77 2.64 2.49 8.46
N LEU A 78 1.81 3.20 7.68
CA LEU A 78 0.45 3.57 8.12
C LEU A 78 -0.45 2.35 8.33
N THR A 79 -0.39 1.38 7.42
CA THR A 79 -1.10 0.11 7.59
C THR A 79 -0.68 -0.60 8.88
N SER A 80 0.62 -0.67 9.17
CA SER A 80 1.14 -1.28 10.40
C SER A 80 0.68 -0.56 11.66
N ILE A 81 0.62 0.77 11.64
CA ILE A 81 0.10 1.57 12.75
C ILE A 81 -1.38 1.27 12.97
N LEU A 82 -2.20 1.23 11.91
CA LEU A 82 -3.62 0.88 11.99
C LEU A 82 -3.82 -0.53 12.54
N LEU A 83 -3.11 -1.54 11.99
CA LEU A 83 -3.20 -2.93 12.44
C LEU A 83 -2.78 -3.08 13.91
N SER A 84 -1.75 -2.36 14.33
CA SER A 84 -1.29 -2.34 15.72
C SER A 84 -2.32 -1.73 16.66
N TYR A 85 -3.02 -0.69 16.22
CA TYR A 85 -4.08 -0.05 16.98
C TYR A 85 -5.32 -0.95 17.13
N ILE A 86 -5.69 -1.65 16.06
CA ILE A 86 -6.81 -2.59 16.06
C ILE A 86 -6.45 -3.86 16.84
N GLY A 87 -5.18 -4.28 16.81
CA GLY A 87 -4.67 -5.52 17.46
C GLY A 87 -4.85 -6.77 16.61
N TYR A 88 -4.98 -6.64 15.30
CA TYR A 88 -5.14 -7.76 14.36
C TYR A 88 -4.29 -7.56 13.10
N ILE A 89 -3.88 -8.66 12.48
CA ILE A 89 -3.14 -8.71 11.23
C ILE A 89 -3.82 -9.71 10.27
N PRO A 90 -3.83 -9.47 8.95
CA PRO A 90 -4.29 -10.45 7.97
C PRO A 90 -3.53 -11.77 8.10
N ASP A 91 -4.24 -12.87 8.14
CA ASP A 91 -3.66 -14.22 8.10
C ASP A 91 -3.39 -14.59 6.64
N LYS A 92 -2.13 -14.48 6.23
CA LYS A 92 -1.71 -14.68 4.82
C LYS A 92 -2.16 -16.03 4.25
N ASP A 93 -2.38 -17.04 5.09
CA ASP A 93 -2.82 -18.35 4.63
C ASP A 93 -4.30 -18.39 4.24
N LYS A 94 -5.09 -17.41 4.70
CA LYS A 94 -6.53 -17.30 4.44
C LYS A 94 -6.89 -16.33 3.33
N PHE A 95 -5.89 -15.67 2.73
CA PHE A 95 -6.06 -14.81 1.57
C PHE A 95 -5.49 -15.47 0.32
N SER A 96 -6.08 -15.14 -0.83
CA SER A 96 -5.53 -15.54 -2.11
C SER A 96 -4.16 -14.89 -2.30
N SER A 97 -3.18 -15.69 -2.75
CA SER A 97 -1.90 -15.13 -3.19
C SER A 97 -2.13 -14.33 -4.48
N VAL A 98 -1.57 -13.15 -4.55
CA VAL A 98 -1.34 -12.52 -5.84
C VAL A 98 -0.13 -13.26 -6.42
N ASP A 99 -0.34 -13.94 -7.56
CA ASP A 99 0.79 -14.42 -8.37
C ASP A 99 1.51 -13.18 -8.90
N GLU A 100 2.34 -12.57 -8.07
CA GLU A 100 3.37 -11.71 -8.61
C GLU A 100 4.23 -12.62 -9.47
N LEU A 101 4.28 -12.29 -10.75
CA LEU A 101 5.33 -12.77 -11.64
C LEU A 101 6.64 -12.32 -10.98
N ALA A 102 7.14 -13.18 -10.09
CA ALA A 102 8.41 -12.99 -9.47
C ALA A 102 9.41 -12.80 -10.60
N SER A 103 10.05 -11.67 -10.62
CA SER A 103 11.23 -11.43 -11.42
C SER A 103 12.31 -12.36 -10.89
N SER A 104 12.26 -13.60 -11.32
CA SER A 104 13.20 -14.67 -10.93
C SER A 104 14.59 -14.53 -11.56
N ASP A 105 14.91 -13.35 -12.10
CA ASP A 105 16.18 -13.15 -12.79
C ASP A 105 17.20 -12.29 -12.05
N ASP A 106 16.88 -11.75 -10.87
CA ASP A 106 17.83 -10.93 -10.08
C ASP A 106 17.92 -11.35 -8.61
N SER A 107 17.56 -12.58 -8.26
CA SER A 107 17.89 -13.12 -6.95
C SER A 107 19.30 -13.71 -7.00
N ASP A 108 20.26 -12.93 -6.49
CA ASP A 108 21.48 -13.52 -5.93
C ASP A 108 21.08 -14.66 -4.98
N GLU A 109 21.67 -15.81 -5.21
CA GLU A 109 21.48 -17.03 -4.44
C GLU A 109 21.64 -16.75 -2.94
N GLY A 110 20.58 -16.84 -2.14
CA GLY A 110 20.81 -16.86 -0.70
C GLY A 110 19.64 -16.70 0.27
N ASP A 111 18.45 -16.27 -0.10
CA ASP A 111 17.35 -16.18 0.89
C ASP A 111 16.05 -16.82 0.38
N GLU A 112 15.86 -18.10 0.74
CA GLU A 112 14.61 -18.86 0.55
C GLU A 112 13.49 -18.41 1.53
N HIS A 113 13.14 -17.14 1.55
CA HIS A 113 11.90 -16.68 2.15
C HIS A 113 11.01 -16.00 1.10
N THR A 114 10.41 -16.81 0.23
CA THR A 114 9.28 -16.40 -0.60
C THR A 114 8.11 -16.06 0.32
N THR A 115 8.07 -14.82 0.78
CA THR A 115 6.95 -14.31 1.59
C THR A 115 5.72 -14.27 0.69
N LYS A 116 4.70 -15.08 1.01
CA LYS A 116 3.42 -15.07 0.29
C LYS A 116 2.86 -13.65 0.28
N ILE A 117 2.73 -13.07 -0.91
CA ILE A 117 2.11 -11.76 -1.10
C ILE A 117 0.61 -11.96 -1.29
N ILE A 118 -0.17 -11.26 -0.51
CA ILE A 118 -1.63 -11.27 -0.56
C ILE A 118 -2.14 -9.98 -1.19
N GLY A 119 -3.15 -10.06 -2.06
CA GLY A 119 -3.80 -8.89 -2.65
C GLY A 119 -4.68 -8.16 -1.64
N TRP A 120 -4.07 -7.63 -0.58
CA TRP A 120 -4.77 -6.99 0.52
C TRP A 120 -4.19 -5.61 0.83
N THR A 121 -5.09 -4.66 1.07
CA THR A 121 -4.76 -3.32 1.58
C THR A 121 -5.63 -2.99 2.80
N PHE A 122 -5.27 -1.95 3.55
CA PHE A 122 -6.07 -1.54 4.71
C PHE A 122 -7.49 -1.09 4.31
N GLU A 123 -7.70 -0.69 3.06
CA GLU A 123 -9.02 -0.25 2.58
C GLU A 123 -10.06 -1.36 2.61
N GLU A 124 -9.63 -2.64 2.50
CA GLU A 124 -10.53 -3.79 2.64
C GLU A 124 -11.14 -3.94 4.06
N MET A 125 -10.58 -3.28 5.05
CA MET A 125 -11.14 -3.23 6.40
C MET A 125 -12.16 -2.11 6.58
N LEU A 126 -12.26 -1.17 5.62
CA LEU A 126 -13.07 0.02 5.70
C LEU A 126 -14.32 -0.11 4.82
N GLU A 127 -15.41 0.49 5.28
CA GLU A 127 -16.64 0.64 4.51
C GLU A 127 -16.73 2.05 3.91
N ASP A 128 -17.48 2.17 2.82
CA ASP A 128 -17.74 3.48 2.18
C ASP A 128 -18.49 4.42 3.11
N ASN A 129 -19.41 3.87 3.92
CA ASN A 129 -20.04 4.63 4.99
C ASN A 129 -19.07 4.81 6.16
N VAL A 130 -18.47 5.97 6.25
CA VAL A 130 -17.47 6.34 7.27
C VAL A 130 -17.97 6.13 8.70
N SER A 131 -19.28 6.25 8.97
CA SER A 131 -19.85 6.02 10.29
C SER A 131 -19.64 4.58 10.80
N ASN A 132 -19.46 3.64 9.89
CA ASN A 132 -19.22 2.22 10.18
C ASN A 132 -17.73 1.91 10.43
N ASN A 133 -16.84 2.88 10.22
CA ASN A 133 -15.39 2.70 10.38
C ASN A 133 -14.92 3.06 11.80
N ASN A 134 -15.64 2.62 12.81
CA ASN A 134 -15.15 2.66 14.19
C ASN A 134 -14.47 1.34 14.56
N ILE A 135 -13.62 1.38 15.57
CA ILE A 135 -12.76 0.24 15.95
C ILE A 135 -13.58 -1.00 16.33
N ASP A 136 -14.67 -0.84 17.03
CA ASP A 136 -15.50 -1.97 17.48
C ASP A 136 -16.20 -2.63 16.30
N ALA A 137 -16.74 -1.85 15.36
CA ALA A 137 -17.34 -2.38 14.14
C ALA A 137 -16.30 -3.11 13.28
N ILE A 138 -15.08 -2.58 13.15
CA ILE A 138 -14.00 -3.25 12.43
C ILE A 138 -13.61 -4.55 13.12
N LYS A 139 -13.43 -4.56 14.45
CA LYS A 139 -13.12 -5.79 15.21
C LYS A 139 -14.21 -6.84 15.05
N ASN A 140 -15.47 -6.46 15.07
CA ASN A 140 -16.59 -7.38 14.85
C ASN A 140 -16.52 -8.00 13.44
N ARG A 141 -16.30 -7.20 12.39
CA ARG A 141 -16.13 -7.70 11.02
C ARG A 141 -14.95 -8.66 10.88
N ILE A 142 -13.81 -8.30 11.46
CA ILE A 142 -12.60 -9.13 11.49
C ILE A 142 -12.88 -10.50 12.12
N THR A 143 -13.57 -10.51 13.26
CA THR A 143 -13.92 -11.75 13.99
C THR A 143 -14.86 -12.62 13.16
N ILE A 144 -15.87 -12.02 12.52
CA ILE A 144 -16.84 -12.76 11.70
C ILE A 144 -16.18 -13.37 10.46
N THR A 145 -15.28 -12.65 9.80
CA THR A 145 -14.59 -13.16 8.59
C THR A 145 -13.61 -14.27 8.90
N GLY A 146 -13.06 -14.32 10.11
CA GLY A 146 -12.06 -15.29 10.55
C GLY A 146 -10.76 -15.27 9.73
N LYS A 147 -10.55 -14.24 8.90
CA LYS A 147 -9.37 -14.11 8.02
C LYS A 147 -8.18 -13.38 8.67
N TYR A 148 -8.31 -13.01 9.92
CA TYR A 148 -7.30 -12.25 10.64
C TYR A 148 -6.85 -13.00 11.88
N LYS A 149 -5.64 -12.78 12.31
CA LYS A 149 -5.07 -13.29 13.56
C LYS A 149 -4.73 -12.16 14.51
N GLU A 150 -4.73 -12.45 15.81
CA GLU A 150 -4.41 -11.48 16.85
C GLU A 150 -2.94 -11.02 16.73
N LEU A 151 -2.71 -9.71 16.80
CA LEU A 151 -1.39 -9.09 16.81
C LEU A 151 -1.05 -8.61 18.22
N LYS A 152 -0.15 -9.31 18.90
CA LYS A 152 0.31 -8.94 20.25
C LYS A 152 1.62 -8.16 20.17
N ILE A 153 1.61 -6.93 20.69
CA ILE A 153 2.78 -6.05 20.71
C ILE A 153 3.17 -5.83 22.16
N SER A 154 4.26 -6.48 22.58
CA SER A 154 4.77 -6.43 23.95
C SER A 154 5.47 -5.12 24.32
N SER A 155 5.86 -4.32 23.33
CA SER A 155 6.54 -3.03 23.56
C SER A 155 5.62 -1.88 23.96
N ILE A 156 4.30 -2.10 23.98
CA ILE A 156 3.30 -1.11 24.35
C ILE A 156 2.60 -1.59 25.62
N THR A 157 2.79 -0.87 26.73
CA THR A 157 2.14 -1.16 28.01
C THR A 157 0.76 -0.52 28.15
N ASN A 158 0.57 0.68 27.56
CA ASN A 158 -0.71 1.37 27.47
C ASN A 158 -0.94 1.81 26.03
N ASN A 159 -1.87 1.15 25.36
CA ASN A 159 -2.11 1.36 23.92
C ASN A 159 -2.60 2.79 23.63
N GLU A 160 -3.55 3.31 24.38
CA GLU A 160 -4.09 4.66 24.12
C GLU A 160 -3.04 5.74 24.32
N ASP A 161 -2.35 5.74 25.44
CA ASP A 161 -1.28 6.70 25.73
C ASP A 161 -0.18 6.69 24.68
N PHE A 162 0.21 5.49 24.23
CA PHE A 162 1.21 5.35 23.18
C PHE A 162 0.78 6.02 21.88
N PHE A 163 -0.43 5.73 21.41
CA PHE A 163 -0.92 6.30 20.14
C PHE A 163 -1.21 7.79 20.22
N GLU A 164 -1.55 8.32 21.38
CA GLU A 164 -1.79 9.75 21.55
C GLU A 164 -0.51 10.57 21.71
N LYS A 165 0.52 10.00 22.35
CA LYS A 165 1.75 10.72 22.71
C LYS A 165 2.93 10.45 21.79
N THR A 166 2.82 9.47 20.88
CA THR A 166 3.85 9.18 19.87
C THR A 166 3.48 9.85 18.56
N PHE A 167 4.46 10.51 17.94
CA PHE A 167 4.26 11.29 16.72
C PHE A 167 5.02 10.68 15.55
N LEU A 168 4.45 10.82 14.36
CA LEU A 168 5.09 10.46 13.10
C LEU A 168 4.99 11.63 12.13
N GLY A 169 6.14 12.00 11.56
CA GLY A 169 6.27 13.12 10.63
C GLY A 169 5.57 12.86 9.29
N PHE A 170 5.25 13.95 8.61
CA PHE A 170 4.75 13.91 7.24
C PHE A 170 5.33 15.00 6.36
N SER A 171 5.32 14.77 5.07
CA SER A 171 5.41 15.77 4.01
C SER A 171 4.08 15.82 3.26
N TYR A 172 3.52 17.03 3.12
CA TYR A 172 2.25 17.27 2.47
C TYR A 172 2.45 18.09 1.21
N ILE A 173 2.11 17.52 0.06
CA ILE A 173 2.35 18.09 -1.25
C ILE A 173 1.06 18.66 -1.80
N ILE A 174 1.08 19.95 -2.15
CA ILE A 174 0.01 20.62 -2.85
C ILE A 174 0.50 20.92 -4.27
N PRO A 175 -0.06 20.25 -5.30
CA PRO A 175 0.32 20.50 -6.68
C PRO A 175 -0.16 21.89 -7.15
N ALA A 176 0.61 22.53 -8.02
CA ALA A 176 0.24 23.82 -8.59
C ALA A 176 -0.87 23.72 -9.64
N ARG A 177 -1.23 22.52 -10.03
CA ARG A 177 -2.00 22.25 -11.25
C ARG A 177 -3.46 22.01 -10.93
N THR A 178 -4.34 22.50 -11.82
CA THR A 178 -5.81 22.40 -11.69
C THR A 178 -6.43 21.42 -12.68
N ASP A 179 -5.68 21.02 -13.72
CA ASP A 179 -6.16 20.02 -14.69
C ASP A 179 -5.94 18.59 -14.17
N LYS A 180 -6.98 17.76 -14.30
CA LYS A 180 -7.00 16.38 -13.79
C LYS A 180 -5.86 15.54 -14.38
N ASN A 181 -5.67 15.61 -15.69
CA ASN A 181 -4.65 14.80 -16.37
C ASN A 181 -3.23 15.22 -15.99
N GLU A 182 -2.97 16.52 -15.90
CA GLU A 182 -1.68 17.04 -15.46
C GLU A 182 -1.39 16.70 -14.00
N THR A 183 -2.40 16.74 -13.14
CA THR A 183 -2.30 16.38 -11.73
C THR A 183 -1.99 14.89 -11.56
N GLN A 184 -2.68 14.01 -12.27
CA GLN A 184 -2.39 12.58 -12.29
C GLN A 184 -0.96 12.31 -12.78
N LYS A 185 -0.56 12.92 -13.87
CA LYS A 185 0.81 12.81 -14.42
C LYS A 185 1.86 13.25 -13.39
N PHE A 186 1.61 14.35 -12.71
CA PHE A 186 2.48 14.83 -11.65
C PHE A 186 2.63 13.77 -10.53
N PHE A 187 1.54 13.19 -10.03
CA PHE A 187 1.59 12.20 -8.97
C PHE A 187 2.23 10.88 -9.39
N SER A 188 1.95 10.37 -10.58
CA SER A 188 2.62 9.18 -11.11
C SER A 188 4.12 9.38 -11.21
N THR A 189 4.56 10.54 -11.71
CA THR A 189 5.98 10.88 -11.84
C THR A 189 6.62 10.99 -10.46
N LEU A 190 5.96 11.65 -9.52
CA LEU A 190 6.44 11.82 -8.15
C LEU A 190 6.57 10.47 -7.44
N PHE A 191 5.55 9.62 -7.53
CA PHE A 191 5.57 8.27 -6.97
C PHE A 191 6.74 7.44 -7.50
N ARG A 192 6.96 7.45 -8.81
CA ARG A 192 8.10 6.74 -9.42
C ARG A 192 9.45 7.27 -8.93
N ASN A 193 9.61 8.58 -8.86
CA ASN A 193 10.85 9.20 -8.39
C ASN A 193 11.12 8.85 -6.92
N MET A 194 10.11 8.82 -6.07
CA MET A 194 10.23 8.45 -4.66
C MET A 194 10.63 6.98 -4.49
N ASN A 195 10.02 6.09 -5.27
CA ASN A 195 10.34 4.66 -5.21
C ASN A 195 11.68 4.30 -5.88
N TYR A 196 12.19 5.13 -6.79
CA TYR A 196 13.52 4.93 -7.38
C TYR A 196 14.66 5.00 -6.35
N LEU A 197 14.48 5.79 -5.29
CA LEU A 197 15.46 5.96 -4.20
C LEU A 197 15.25 4.96 -3.04
N GLY A 198 14.18 4.17 -3.06
CA GLY A 198 13.81 3.18 -2.04
C GLY A 198 13.85 1.74 -2.53
N LEU A 199 12.92 0.91 -2.03
CA LEU A 199 12.71 -0.44 -2.56
C LEU A 199 12.21 -0.34 -4.00
N LYS A 200 12.96 -0.95 -4.93
CA LYS A 200 12.61 -0.95 -6.35
C LYS A 200 11.18 -1.47 -6.55
N LEU A 201 10.40 -0.77 -7.35
CA LEU A 201 9.11 -1.25 -7.81
C LEU A 201 9.32 -2.50 -8.67
N SER A 202 8.43 -3.48 -8.53
CA SER A 202 8.36 -4.58 -9.48
C SER A 202 8.07 -4.03 -10.90
N PRO A 203 8.42 -4.74 -11.97
CA PRO A 203 8.10 -4.32 -13.34
C PRO A 203 6.61 -4.04 -13.54
N LEU A 204 5.74 -4.80 -12.89
CA LEU A 204 4.29 -4.61 -12.95
C LEU A 204 3.85 -3.31 -12.23
N GLU A 205 4.35 -3.06 -11.01
CA GLU A 205 4.06 -1.83 -10.26
C GLU A 205 4.56 -0.58 -11.01
N SER A 206 5.75 -0.67 -11.59
CA SER A 206 6.32 0.41 -12.41
C SER A 206 5.44 0.70 -13.63
N ARG A 207 4.89 -0.33 -14.29
CA ARG A 207 3.96 -0.18 -15.42
C ARG A 207 2.63 0.39 -14.98
N ARG A 208 2.01 -0.12 -13.91
CA ARG A 208 0.77 0.43 -13.35
C ARG A 208 0.91 1.92 -13.10
N SER A 209 2.01 2.35 -12.50
CA SER A 209 2.25 3.77 -12.25
C SER A 209 2.43 4.61 -13.53
N LEU A 210 2.89 4.02 -14.63
CA LEU A 210 3.03 4.69 -15.94
C LEU A 210 1.70 4.82 -16.66
N TYR A 211 0.91 3.75 -16.67
CA TYR A 211 -0.30 3.66 -17.48
C TYR A 211 -1.56 4.13 -16.75
N TYR A 212 -1.47 4.38 -15.45
CA TYR A 212 -2.55 4.97 -14.64
C TYR A 212 -3.15 6.27 -15.24
N LEU A 213 -2.39 6.94 -16.09
CA LEU A 213 -2.81 8.16 -16.80
C LEU A 213 -3.78 7.93 -17.95
N ASN A 214 -3.89 6.69 -18.41
CA ASN A 214 -4.75 6.30 -19.52
C ASN A 214 -5.45 5.01 -19.16
N ALA A 215 -6.72 5.13 -18.77
CA ALA A 215 -7.53 4.00 -18.30
C ALA A 215 -7.64 2.84 -19.33
N GLU A 216 -7.49 3.10 -20.62
CA GLU A 216 -7.47 2.07 -21.67
C GLU A 216 -6.13 1.33 -21.65
N LEU A 217 -5.03 2.05 -21.54
CA LEU A 217 -3.70 1.46 -21.46
C LEU A 217 -3.49 0.73 -20.14
N GLU A 218 -4.00 1.29 -19.04
CA GLU A 218 -3.96 0.63 -17.73
C GLU A 218 -4.64 -0.73 -17.78
N LYS A 219 -5.89 -0.79 -18.25
CA LYS A 219 -6.62 -2.05 -18.43
C LYS A 219 -5.90 -3.02 -19.34
N TYR A 220 -5.33 -2.54 -20.43
CA TYR A 220 -4.60 -3.36 -21.39
C TYR A 220 -3.35 -3.99 -20.77
N PHE A 221 -2.56 -3.22 -20.03
CA PHE A 221 -1.29 -3.66 -19.47
C PHE A 221 -1.39 -4.32 -18.09
N ASP A 222 -2.51 -4.18 -17.40
CA ASP A 222 -2.76 -4.86 -16.12
C ASP A 222 -3.25 -6.31 -16.31
N GLY A 223 -3.55 -6.72 -17.55
CA GLY A 223 -4.03 -8.07 -17.85
C GLY A 223 -5.41 -8.40 -17.25
N GLN A 224 -6.13 -7.41 -16.71
CA GLN A 224 -7.43 -7.61 -16.06
C GLN A 224 -8.63 -7.25 -16.94
N THR A 225 -8.44 -7.05 -18.23
CA THR A 225 -9.55 -6.69 -19.10
C THR A 225 -10.45 -7.87 -19.43
N SER A 226 -11.76 -7.66 -19.27
CA SER A 226 -12.83 -8.55 -19.73
C SER A 226 -12.85 -8.80 -21.26
N GLU A 227 -12.03 -8.09 -22.03
CA GLU A 227 -11.90 -8.19 -23.48
C GLU A 227 -10.76 -9.11 -23.94
N GLY A 228 -10.21 -9.91 -23.04
CA GLY A 228 -9.55 -11.18 -23.40
C GLY A 228 -8.18 -11.13 -24.02
N LYS A 229 -7.41 -10.04 -23.86
CA LYS A 229 -5.99 -10.05 -24.22
C LYS A 229 -5.13 -9.97 -22.98
N ASP A 230 -4.98 -11.10 -22.31
CA ASP A 230 -3.96 -11.25 -21.29
C ASP A 230 -2.58 -10.90 -21.90
N VAL A 231 -1.99 -9.85 -21.41
CA VAL A 231 -0.59 -9.51 -21.72
C VAL A 231 0.34 -10.57 -21.12
N LEU A 232 -0.19 -11.36 -20.18
CA LEU A 232 0.44 -12.52 -19.60
C LEU A 232 0.06 -13.77 -20.39
N CYS A 233 1.01 -14.40 -21.07
CA CYS A 233 0.77 -15.68 -21.71
C CYS A 233 1.43 -16.84 -20.96
N GLU A 234 0.72 -17.97 -20.92
CA GLU A 234 1.27 -19.22 -20.43
C GLU A 234 2.00 -19.92 -21.57
N ILE A 235 3.29 -20.19 -21.40
CA ILE A 235 4.05 -21.00 -22.33
C ILE A 235 4.57 -22.28 -21.68
N LYS A 236 4.53 -23.39 -22.43
CA LYS A 236 5.15 -24.64 -22.03
C LYS A 236 6.65 -24.54 -22.27
N MET A 237 7.45 -24.67 -21.23
CA MET A 237 8.89 -24.81 -21.37
C MET A 237 9.23 -26.26 -21.80
N TYR A 238 9.93 -26.40 -22.91
CA TYR A 238 10.15 -27.69 -23.57
C TYR A 238 10.91 -28.72 -22.74
N GLU A 239 11.84 -28.28 -21.86
CA GLU A 239 12.68 -29.19 -21.06
C GLU A 239 12.01 -29.75 -19.80
N LYS A 240 10.98 -29.13 -19.28
CA LYS A 240 10.39 -29.54 -18.00
C LYS A 240 8.87 -29.73 -18.02
N MET A 241 8.20 -29.55 -19.14
CA MET A 241 6.74 -29.59 -19.27
C MET A 241 6.00 -28.68 -18.27
N GLN A 242 6.67 -27.66 -17.74
CA GLN A 242 6.08 -26.71 -16.80
C GLN A 242 5.46 -25.55 -17.55
N LEU A 243 4.21 -25.22 -17.18
CA LEU A 243 3.56 -23.99 -17.62
C LEU A 243 4.18 -22.81 -16.86
N ARG A 244 4.73 -21.84 -17.58
CA ARG A 244 5.16 -20.57 -16.98
C ARG A 244 4.39 -19.42 -17.61
N LYS A 245 3.93 -18.53 -16.77
CA LYS A 245 3.36 -17.24 -17.21
C LYS A 245 4.52 -16.32 -17.60
N ILE A 246 4.48 -15.80 -18.81
CA ILE A 246 5.45 -14.83 -19.30
C ILE A 246 4.74 -13.53 -19.58
N ASP A 247 5.35 -12.48 -19.08
CA ASP A 247 4.94 -11.11 -19.32
C ASP A 247 5.52 -10.62 -20.66
N ILE A 248 4.69 -10.65 -21.71
CA ILE A 248 5.13 -10.28 -23.08
C ILE A 248 5.58 -8.82 -23.15
N VAL A 249 4.98 -7.93 -22.37
CA VAL A 249 5.34 -6.48 -22.39
C VAL A 249 6.78 -6.25 -21.94
N ARG A 250 7.34 -7.15 -21.13
CA ARG A 250 8.74 -7.07 -20.72
C ARG A 250 9.72 -7.28 -21.89
N TYR A 251 9.28 -7.97 -22.94
CA TYR A 251 10.12 -8.34 -24.09
C TYR A 251 9.85 -7.46 -25.33
N MET A 252 8.87 -6.56 -25.28
CA MET A 252 8.62 -5.54 -26.29
C MET A 252 9.31 -4.23 -25.97
#